data_ca4d9530392beb9797f17eee2f08a3b2
#
_entry.id   ca4d9530392beb9797f17eee2f08a3b2
#
_cell.length_a   1.000
_cell.length_b   1.000
_cell.length_c   1.000
_cell.angle_alpha   90.00
_cell.angle_beta   90.00
_cell.angle_gamma   90.00
#
_symmetry.space_group_name_H-M   'P 1'
#
loop_
_entity.id
_entity.type
_entity.pdbx_description
1 polymer ?
#
loop_
_entity_poly.entity_id
_entity_poly.type
_entity_poly.pdbx_seq_one_letter_code
_entity_poly.pdbx_strand_id
1 'polypeptide(L)'
;DLLVPKLILKYEDLVYKKKEVFDSIVNFFEKNFQINFKLTKIKINNIMKTTDFKMLKFQEKLTGFEEAQSGAFFRKGTKNQWKDNLNVKQINKLENKFRDFMNKFGYD
;
A
#
# COMPACT_ATOMS: atom_id res chain seq x y z
N ASP A 1 16.33 1.27 17.64
CA ASP A 1 15.36 1.48 16.55
C ASP A 1 14.48 2.70 16.77
N LEU A 2 14.33 3.12 18.02
CA LEU A 2 13.47 4.26 18.39
C LEU A 2 14.04 5.62 17.98
N LEU A 3 15.30 5.68 17.60
CA LEU A 3 15.96 6.91 17.20
C LEU A 3 15.74 7.25 15.72
N VAL A 4 15.21 6.33 14.95
CA VAL A 4 14.95 6.54 13.53
C VAL A 4 13.47 6.85 13.33
N PRO A 5 13.13 7.98 12.66
CA PRO A 5 11.74 8.25 12.30
C PRO A 5 11.16 7.14 11.45
N LYS A 6 9.91 6.75 11.70
CA LYS A 6 9.23 5.73 10.90
C LYS A 6 7.75 6.06 10.73
N LEU A 7 7.23 5.66 9.60
CA LEU A 7 5.82 5.77 9.25
C LEU A 7 5.32 4.37 8.88
N ILE A 8 4.25 3.93 9.51
CA ILE A 8 3.62 2.64 9.23
C ILE A 8 2.37 2.88 8.42
N LEU A 9 2.29 2.24 7.28
CA LEU A 9 1.15 2.32 6.37
C LEU A 9 0.49 0.96 6.25
N LYS A 10 -0.83 0.97 6.22
CA LYS A 10 -1.61 -0.24 5.96
C LYS A 10 -2.01 -0.30 4.49
N TYR A 11 -1.93 -1.47 3.91
CA TYR A 11 -2.35 -1.71 2.53
C TYR A 11 -3.80 -1.31 2.30
N GLU A 12 -4.68 -1.63 3.25
CA GLU A 12 -6.11 -1.31 3.15
C GLU A 12 -6.35 0.20 3.05
N ASP A 13 -5.60 0.97 3.82
CA ASP A 13 -5.70 2.44 3.77
C ASP A 13 -5.18 2.98 2.43
N LEU A 14 -4.11 2.39 1.89
CA LEU A 14 -3.60 2.77 0.58
C LEU A 14 -4.63 2.51 -0.53
N VAL A 15 -5.40 1.42 -0.43
CA VAL A 15 -6.43 1.08 -1.41
C VAL A 15 -7.65 1.99 -1.29
N TYR A 16 -8.13 2.25 -0.07
CA TYR A 16 -9.41 2.93 0.14
C TYR A 16 -9.30 4.38 0.62
N LYS A 17 -8.14 4.78 1.14
CA LYS A 17 -7.86 6.14 1.64
C LYS A 17 -6.56 6.69 1.06
N LYS A 18 -6.38 6.50 -0.22
CA LYS A 18 -5.11 6.79 -0.92
C LYS A 18 -4.64 8.23 -0.74
N LYS A 19 -5.54 9.21 -0.84
CA LYS A 19 -5.18 10.61 -0.68
C LYS A 19 -4.69 10.90 0.74
N GLU A 20 -5.37 10.37 1.75
CA GLU A 20 -4.97 10.54 3.15
C GLU A 20 -3.62 9.89 3.44
N VAL A 21 -3.38 8.70 2.88
CA VAL A 21 -2.08 8.03 2.98
C VAL A 21 -0.99 8.85 2.30
N PHE A 22 -1.25 9.39 1.12
CA PHE A 22 -0.32 10.26 0.40
C PHE A 22 0.02 11.50 1.22
N ASP A 23 -0.97 12.17 1.79
CA ASP A 23 -0.76 13.33 2.65
C ASP A 23 0.09 12.97 3.88
N SER A 24 -0.12 11.80 4.46
CA SER A 24 0.68 11.30 5.58
C SER A 24 2.13 11.08 5.20
N ILE A 25 2.39 10.54 4.02
CA ILE A 25 3.75 10.34 3.50
C ILE A 25 4.45 11.68 3.30
N VAL A 26 3.79 12.63 2.66
CA VAL A 26 4.35 13.97 2.41
C VAL A 26 4.66 14.67 3.74
N ASN A 27 3.74 14.66 4.68
CA ASN A 27 3.91 15.28 5.99
C ASN A 27 5.06 14.63 6.76
N PHE A 28 5.19 13.31 6.69
CA PHE A 28 6.28 12.59 7.34
C PHE A 28 7.64 13.04 6.83
N PHE A 29 7.81 13.14 5.53
CA PHE A 29 9.08 13.58 4.94
C PHE A 29 9.36 15.05 5.18
N GLU A 30 8.37 15.92 5.09
CA GLU A 30 8.54 17.35 5.37
C GLU A 30 8.95 17.60 6.83
N LYS A 31 8.28 16.90 7.76
CA LYS A 31 8.52 17.07 9.19
C LYS A 31 9.89 16.54 9.65
N ASN A 32 10.27 15.37 9.16
CA ASN A 32 11.44 14.66 9.68
C ASN A 32 12.73 14.92 8.88
N PHE A 33 12.61 15.31 7.61
CA PHE A 33 13.76 15.49 6.73
C PHE A 33 13.84 16.90 6.14
N GLN A 34 12.99 17.81 6.58
CA GLN A 34 12.97 19.22 6.16
C GLN A 34 12.89 19.39 4.64
N ILE A 35 12.15 18.52 3.98
CA ILE A 35 11.91 18.56 2.54
C ILE A 35 10.63 19.36 2.28
N ASN A 36 10.67 20.30 1.32
CA ASN A 36 9.49 21.03 0.87
C ASN A 36 9.12 20.56 -0.53
N PHE A 37 8.01 19.84 -0.66
CA PHE A 37 7.59 19.27 -1.93
C PHE A 37 6.91 20.29 -2.87
N LYS A 38 6.48 21.44 -2.39
CA LYS A 38 5.77 22.45 -3.19
C LYS A 38 4.65 21.86 -4.06
N LEU A 39 3.80 21.03 -3.43
CA LEU A 39 2.73 20.34 -4.13
C LEU A 39 1.57 21.27 -4.42
N THR A 40 1.20 21.37 -5.70
CA THR A 40 -0.01 22.06 -6.15
C THR A 40 -1.17 21.06 -6.24
N LYS A 41 -2.39 21.59 -6.26
CA LYS A 41 -3.61 20.76 -6.44
C LYS A 41 -3.54 19.94 -7.74
N ILE A 42 -3.00 20.52 -8.81
CA ILE A 42 -2.84 19.85 -10.10
C ILE A 42 -1.87 18.67 -9.97
N LYS A 43 -0.72 18.88 -9.32
CA LYS A 43 0.27 17.81 -9.10
C LYS A 43 -0.30 16.66 -8.28
N ILE A 44 -1.02 16.97 -7.21
CA ILE A 44 -1.67 15.96 -6.36
C ILE A 44 -2.68 15.16 -7.17
N ASN A 45 -3.53 15.82 -7.95
CA ASN A 45 -4.50 15.14 -8.79
C ASN A 45 -3.84 14.23 -9.82
N ASN A 46 -2.76 14.67 -10.44
CA ASN A 46 -2.01 13.86 -11.40
C ASN A 46 -1.40 12.62 -10.74
N ILE A 47 -0.83 12.76 -9.54
CA ILE A 47 -0.31 11.63 -8.78
C ILE A 47 -1.42 10.62 -8.46
N MET A 48 -2.59 11.10 -8.03
CA MET A 48 -3.73 10.22 -7.74
C MET A 48 -4.20 9.46 -8.98
N LYS A 49 -4.22 10.10 -10.14
CA LYS A 49 -4.59 9.46 -11.41
C LYS A 49 -3.57 8.43 -11.87
N THR A 50 -2.30 8.80 -11.89
CA THR A 50 -1.24 7.93 -12.42
C THR A 50 -0.96 6.71 -11.53
N THR A 51 -1.27 6.79 -10.25
CA THR A 51 -1.12 5.70 -9.30
C THR A 51 -2.43 4.93 -9.05
N ASP A 52 -3.49 5.24 -9.79
CA ASP A 52 -4.73 4.48 -9.72
C ASP A 52 -4.49 3.02 -10.15
N PHE A 53 -5.10 2.07 -9.44
CA PHE A 53 -4.86 0.65 -9.68
C PHE A 53 -5.22 0.23 -11.11
N LYS A 54 -6.31 0.75 -11.64
CA LYS A 54 -6.72 0.44 -13.03
C LYS A 54 -5.71 0.96 -14.04
N MET A 55 -5.15 2.15 -13.80
CA MET A 55 -4.11 2.71 -14.66
C MET A 55 -2.82 1.92 -14.60
N LEU A 56 -2.39 1.51 -13.40
CA LEU A 56 -1.20 0.69 -13.22
C LEU A 56 -1.35 -0.67 -13.89
N LYS A 57 -2.51 -1.29 -13.74
CA LYS A 57 -2.82 -2.57 -14.39
C LYS A 57 -2.83 -2.44 -15.92
N PHE A 58 -3.38 -1.36 -16.44
CA PHE A 58 -3.40 -1.08 -17.88
C PHE A 58 -1.98 -0.86 -18.42
N GLN A 59 -1.17 -0.07 -17.73
CA GLN A 59 0.23 0.16 -18.12
C GLN A 59 1.04 -1.14 -18.09
N GLU A 60 0.82 -2.00 -17.10
CA GLU A 60 1.47 -3.31 -17.05
C GLU A 60 1.15 -4.14 -18.29
N LYS A 61 -0.10 -4.09 -18.76
CA LYS A 61 -0.49 -4.79 -20.00
C LYS A 61 0.25 -4.28 -21.23
N LEU A 62 0.52 -2.98 -21.29
CA LEU A 62 1.15 -2.35 -22.46
C LEU A 62 2.68 -2.53 -22.47
N THR A 63 3.33 -2.32 -21.33
CA THR A 63 4.78 -2.21 -21.24
C THR A 63 5.43 -3.23 -20.29
N GLY A 64 4.63 -4.02 -19.56
CA GLY A 64 5.11 -4.91 -18.53
C GLY A 64 5.43 -4.19 -17.23
N PHE A 65 5.85 -4.94 -16.24
CA PHE A 65 6.28 -4.43 -14.94
C PHE A 65 7.51 -5.19 -14.49
N GLU A 66 8.63 -4.50 -14.31
CA GLU A 66 9.95 -5.13 -14.09
C GLU A 66 9.99 -6.02 -12.85
N GLU A 67 9.26 -5.65 -11.79
CA GLU A 67 9.23 -6.42 -10.56
C GLU A 67 8.35 -7.68 -10.66
N ALA A 68 7.57 -7.83 -11.71
CA ALA A 68 6.76 -9.02 -11.91
C ALA A 68 7.62 -10.16 -12.47
N GLN A 69 8.02 -11.09 -11.61
CA GLN A 69 8.85 -12.22 -12.01
C GLN A 69 8.07 -13.28 -12.78
N SER A 70 6.78 -13.43 -12.51
CA SER A 70 5.91 -14.36 -13.23
C SER A 70 4.47 -13.89 -13.16
N GLY A 71 3.79 -13.88 -14.30
CA GLY A 71 2.39 -13.46 -14.40
C GLY A 71 2.19 -11.98 -14.16
N ALA A 72 0.94 -11.58 -13.93
CA ALA A 72 0.57 -10.19 -13.70
C ALA A 72 0.86 -9.76 -12.25
N PHE A 73 1.50 -8.61 -12.08
CA PHE A 73 1.76 -8.03 -10.77
C PHE A 73 0.49 -7.35 -10.21
N PHE A 74 -0.14 -6.48 -11.00
CA PHE A 74 -1.37 -5.80 -10.59
C PHE A 74 -2.58 -6.69 -10.86
N ARG A 75 -3.09 -7.37 -9.83
CA ARG A 75 -4.17 -8.36 -9.98
C ARG A 75 -5.54 -7.79 -9.59
N LYS A 76 -5.81 -7.58 -8.32
CA LYS A 76 -7.14 -7.19 -7.81
C LYS A 76 -7.19 -5.81 -7.18
N GLY A 77 -6.19 -5.43 -6.37
CA GLY A 77 -6.14 -4.14 -5.69
C GLY A 77 -7.25 -3.96 -4.64
N THR A 78 -7.67 -5.03 -3.97
CA THR A 78 -8.70 -5.02 -2.94
C THR A 78 -8.17 -5.56 -1.61
N LYS A 79 -8.88 -5.27 -0.52
CA LYS A 79 -8.52 -5.79 0.79
C LYS A 79 -9.04 -7.22 1.00
N ASN A 80 -8.47 -7.91 1.97
CA ASN A 80 -8.89 -9.25 2.42
C ASN A 80 -8.84 -10.34 1.34
N GLN A 81 -8.04 -10.18 0.30
CA GLN A 81 -7.88 -11.19 -0.76
C GLN A 81 -7.37 -12.53 -0.22
N TRP A 82 -6.59 -12.50 0.87
CA TRP A 82 -6.06 -13.71 1.48
C TRP A 82 -7.16 -14.66 1.97
N LYS A 83 -8.33 -14.13 2.35
CA LYS A 83 -9.48 -14.94 2.78
C LYS A 83 -10.03 -15.80 1.64
N ASP A 84 -9.92 -15.33 0.40
CA ASP A 84 -10.39 -16.03 -0.78
C ASP A 84 -9.34 -16.96 -1.38
N ASN A 85 -8.06 -16.64 -1.21
CA ASN A 85 -6.95 -17.35 -1.84
C ASN A 85 -6.28 -18.41 -0.97
N LEU A 86 -6.50 -18.37 0.35
CA LEU A 86 -5.95 -19.33 1.29
C LEU A 86 -7.05 -20.24 1.85
N ASN A 87 -6.74 -21.51 2.06
CA ASN A 87 -7.67 -22.43 2.71
C ASN A 87 -7.68 -22.19 4.23
N VAL A 88 -8.69 -22.76 4.92
CA VAL A 88 -8.88 -22.58 6.36
C VAL A 88 -7.66 -23.02 7.17
N LYS A 89 -7.02 -24.11 6.78
CA LYS A 89 -5.83 -24.63 7.47
C LYS A 89 -4.66 -23.66 7.36
N GLN A 90 -4.45 -23.08 6.19
CA GLN A 90 -3.40 -22.08 5.97
C GLN A 90 -3.68 -20.78 6.74
N ILE A 91 -4.92 -20.33 6.74
CA ILE A 91 -5.36 -19.14 7.49
C ILE A 91 -5.10 -19.32 8.98
N ASN A 92 -5.54 -20.45 9.56
CA ASN A 92 -5.36 -20.74 10.99
C ASN A 92 -3.87 -20.79 11.37
N LYS A 93 -3.05 -21.38 10.53
CA LYS A 93 -1.61 -21.47 10.76
C LYS A 93 -0.95 -20.09 10.79
N LEU A 94 -1.31 -19.22 9.84
CA LEU A 94 -0.79 -17.87 9.76
C LEU A 94 -1.29 -17.00 10.91
N GLU A 95 -2.57 -17.08 11.25
CA GLU A 95 -3.14 -16.33 12.37
C GLU A 95 -2.48 -16.71 13.69
N ASN A 96 -2.25 -17.99 13.94
CA ASN A 96 -1.57 -18.44 15.16
C ASN A 96 -0.13 -17.94 15.23
N LYS A 97 0.58 -17.96 14.10
CA LYS A 97 1.97 -17.54 14.03
C LYS A 97 2.14 -16.04 14.21
N PHE A 98 1.24 -15.23 13.64
CA PHE A 98 1.37 -13.77 13.57
C PHE A 98 0.31 -13.03 14.40
N ARG A 99 -0.34 -13.70 15.33
CA ARG A 99 -1.44 -13.14 16.13
C ARG A 99 -1.09 -11.83 16.82
N ASP A 100 0.08 -11.75 17.43
CA ASP A 100 0.50 -10.56 18.15
C ASP A 100 0.65 -9.36 17.21
N PHE A 101 1.23 -9.56 16.03
CA PHE A 101 1.33 -8.52 15.02
C PHE A 101 -0.04 -8.12 14.48
N MET A 102 -0.91 -9.09 14.23
CA MET A 102 -2.26 -8.82 13.74
C MET A 102 -3.04 -7.97 14.73
N ASN A 103 -2.99 -8.32 16.02
CA ASN A 103 -3.65 -7.55 17.07
C ASN A 103 -3.07 -6.14 17.20
N LYS A 104 -1.74 -6.02 17.13
CA LYS A 104 -1.06 -4.72 17.22
C LYS A 104 -1.50 -3.74 16.15
N PHE A 105 -1.77 -4.23 14.93
CA PHE A 105 -2.15 -3.40 13.79
C PHE A 105 -3.65 -3.45 13.48
N GLY A 106 -4.46 -4.07 14.32
CA GLY A 106 -5.91 -4.11 14.16
C GLY A 106 -6.41 -5.05 13.07
N TYR A 107 -5.69 -6.12 12.79
CA TYR A 107 -6.14 -7.19 11.87
C TYR A 107 -6.82 -8.32 12.65
N ASP A 108 -7.91 -8.80 12.10
CA ASP A 108 -8.66 -9.93 12.65
C ASP A 108 -8.16 -11.27 12.13
#